data_96f90b4a31d1fb28843be9d7645d2050
#
_entry.id   96f90b4a31d1fb28843be9d7645d2050
#
_cell.length_a   1.000
_cell.length_b   1.000
_cell.length_c   1.000
_cell.angle_alpha   90.00
_cell.angle_beta   90.00
_cell.angle_gamma   90.00
#
_symmetry.space_group_name_H-M   'P 1'
#
loop_
_entity.id
_entity.type
_entity.pdbx_description
1 polymer ?
#
loop_
_entity_poly.entity_id
_entity_poly.type
_entity_poly.pdbx_seq_one_letter_code
_entity_poly.pdbx_strand_id
1 'polypeptide(L)'
;MSAKLLPVTCLLFGGAALGQQVQGVSTELPPGAGREIAQAKCVSCHDASRLATPGYTPEGWQDAVARMTNIGVALAPAEVPALTAYLAQSYPPKSQPAAKLIPGSVQVSFKEWDVTPPGAFPHDPLATADGALWYTGQRASVLGRLDPRTGTIKDYPTSIPNSGPHGLVADEAGNIWFTANYAAYVGKLDPGSGTVTAYKMPDPRARDPHTAIFDQRGVLWFTIQGANMIGRLVPSSGAVQLVVVPTPHALPYGMVVSSKGVPFFAEFGTNRIGEIDPRSMAIREHALPNAAARPRRVGIDAHDVIWYSDYARGYLGRFDPKTGVTREWPSPGGSQSQPYGITVLDGIVWYSESGVRPNTLVRFDPRNETFQTWSIPSGGGVVRNMMPTNDGRLVLAESGVGKIALAEIGER
;
A
#
# COMPACT_ATOMS: atom_id res chain seq x y z
N MET A 1 74.85 -30.29 16.00
CA MET A 1 74.05 -29.26 16.69
C MET A 1 72.64 -29.34 16.09
N SER A 2 71.73 -30.02 16.79
CA SER A 2 70.33 -30.25 16.33
C SER A 2 69.41 -29.25 16.94
N ALA A 3 68.74 -28.44 16.11
CA ALA A 3 67.70 -27.52 16.56
C ALA A 3 66.33 -28.25 16.60
N LYS A 4 65.75 -28.31 17.79
CA LYS A 4 64.39 -28.87 17.98
C LYS A 4 63.36 -27.78 17.66
N LEU A 5 62.48 -28.06 16.69
CA LEU A 5 61.27 -27.30 16.44
C LEU A 5 60.15 -27.77 17.40
N LEU A 6 59.56 -26.83 18.13
CA LEU A 6 58.33 -27.00 18.92
C LEU A 6 57.10 -26.72 18.03
N PRO A 7 56.03 -27.49 18.14
CA PRO A 7 54.81 -27.20 17.41
C PRO A 7 53.97 -26.13 18.12
N VAL A 8 53.54 -25.10 17.38
CA VAL A 8 52.57 -24.10 17.82
C VAL A 8 51.16 -24.68 17.63
N THR A 9 50.45 -24.94 18.72
CA THR A 9 49.08 -25.39 18.72
C THR A 9 48.17 -24.16 18.57
N CYS A 10 47.51 -24.03 17.42
CA CYS A 10 46.53 -23.00 17.16
C CYS A 10 45.19 -23.45 17.73
N LEU A 11 44.73 -22.85 18.82
CA LEU A 11 43.39 -23.04 19.40
C LEU A 11 42.39 -22.24 18.55
N LEU A 12 41.59 -22.94 17.75
CA LEU A 12 40.41 -22.39 17.06
C LEU A 12 39.27 -22.28 18.07
N PHE A 13 38.97 -21.06 18.52
CA PHE A 13 37.73 -20.76 19.20
C PHE A 13 36.60 -20.72 18.17
N GLY A 14 35.86 -21.83 18.07
CA GLY A 14 34.61 -21.87 17.35
C GLY A 14 33.52 -21.09 18.09
N GLY A 15 33.32 -19.84 17.70
CA GLY A 15 32.14 -19.06 18.13
C GLY A 15 30.93 -19.60 17.40
N ALA A 16 30.06 -20.37 18.09
CA ALA A 16 28.75 -20.71 17.58
C ALA A 16 27.88 -19.43 17.53
N ALA A 17 27.74 -18.85 16.36
CA ALA A 17 26.72 -17.86 16.09
C ALA A 17 25.36 -18.58 16.19
N LEU A 18 24.62 -18.35 17.27
CA LEU A 18 23.22 -18.70 17.40
C LEU A 18 22.45 -17.85 16.39
N GLY A 19 22.33 -18.35 15.18
CA GLY A 19 21.39 -17.85 14.19
C GLY A 19 19.99 -18.03 14.76
N GLN A 20 19.34 -16.92 15.17
CA GLN A 20 17.89 -16.93 15.37
C GLN A 20 17.26 -17.32 14.04
N GLN A 21 16.78 -18.55 13.95
CA GLN A 21 15.89 -18.97 12.88
C GLN A 21 14.63 -18.10 13.00
N VAL A 22 14.49 -17.17 12.07
CA VAL A 22 13.18 -16.55 11.79
C VAL A 22 12.26 -17.72 11.43
N GLN A 23 11.30 -18.01 12.28
CA GLN A 23 10.29 -19.03 11.99
C GLN A 23 9.63 -18.61 10.67
N GLY A 24 9.97 -19.29 9.58
CA GLY A 24 9.36 -19.11 8.28
C GLY A 24 7.86 -19.35 8.43
N VAL A 25 7.07 -18.37 8.00
CA VAL A 25 5.61 -18.56 7.89
C VAL A 25 5.40 -19.76 6.97
N SER A 26 4.77 -20.82 7.47
CA SER A 26 4.47 -22.01 6.68
C SER A 26 3.73 -21.62 5.41
N THR A 27 4.25 -22.00 4.25
CA THR A 27 3.61 -21.79 2.95
C THR A 27 2.49 -22.80 2.72
N GLU A 28 2.34 -23.81 3.59
CA GLU A 28 1.28 -24.81 3.52
C GLU A 28 0.04 -24.33 4.27
N LEU A 29 -1.12 -24.59 3.67
CA LEU A 29 -2.41 -24.35 4.31
C LEU A 29 -2.64 -25.39 5.40
N PRO A 30 -3.09 -24.97 6.61
CA PRO A 30 -3.49 -25.91 7.67
C PRO A 30 -4.53 -26.93 7.21
N PRO A 31 -4.56 -28.14 7.78
CA PRO A 31 -5.61 -29.11 7.50
C PRO A 31 -6.97 -28.58 8.00
N GLY A 32 -8.05 -28.91 7.29
CA GLY A 32 -9.41 -28.52 7.69
C GLY A 32 -10.40 -28.51 6.54
N ALA A 33 -11.69 -28.55 6.87
CA ALA A 33 -12.77 -28.44 5.89
C ALA A 33 -12.71 -27.03 5.24
N GLY A 34 -12.52 -26.97 3.93
CA GLY A 34 -12.33 -25.71 3.17
C GLY A 34 -10.88 -25.46 2.71
N ARG A 35 -9.91 -26.28 3.14
CA ARG A 35 -8.51 -26.20 2.69
C ARG A 35 -8.39 -26.27 1.16
N GLU A 36 -9.12 -27.19 0.54
CA GLU A 36 -9.10 -27.38 -0.92
C GLU A 36 -9.63 -26.14 -1.65
N ILE A 37 -10.70 -25.53 -1.12
CA ILE A 37 -11.24 -24.27 -1.66
C ILE A 37 -10.17 -23.17 -1.54
N ALA A 38 -9.54 -23.02 -0.36
CA ALA A 38 -8.49 -22.05 -0.14
C ALA A 38 -7.29 -22.29 -1.08
N GLN A 39 -6.88 -23.55 -1.29
CA GLN A 39 -5.81 -23.94 -2.20
C GLN A 39 -6.14 -23.54 -3.65
N ALA A 40 -7.34 -23.84 -4.11
CA ALA A 40 -7.74 -23.60 -5.50
C ALA A 40 -8.04 -22.12 -5.79
N LYS A 41 -8.58 -21.38 -4.80
CA LYS A 41 -9.13 -20.04 -5.01
C LYS A 41 -8.27 -18.91 -4.44
N CYS A 42 -7.53 -19.15 -3.35
CA CYS A 42 -6.75 -18.10 -2.70
C CYS A 42 -5.27 -18.14 -3.13
N VAL A 43 -4.62 -19.32 -3.08
CA VAL A 43 -3.18 -19.41 -3.37
C VAL A 43 -2.86 -19.51 -4.87
N SER A 44 -3.85 -19.48 -5.73
CA SER A 44 -3.67 -19.37 -7.17
C SER A 44 -3.12 -18.00 -7.62
N CYS A 45 -3.32 -16.95 -6.82
CA CYS A 45 -2.88 -15.58 -7.14
C CYS A 45 -1.77 -15.06 -6.23
N HIS A 46 -1.67 -15.57 -5.01
CA HIS A 46 -0.64 -15.19 -4.03
C HIS A 46 -0.31 -16.35 -3.10
N ASP A 47 0.81 -16.31 -2.41
CA ASP A 47 1.21 -17.38 -1.49
C ASP A 47 0.34 -17.40 -0.20
N ALA A 48 0.36 -18.55 0.51
CA ALA A 48 -0.43 -18.78 1.71
C ALA A 48 -0.04 -17.85 2.89
N SER A 49 1.16 -17.25 2.87
CA SER A 49 1.60 -16.34 3.92
C SER A 49 0.68 -15.11 4.05
N ARG A 50 0.05 -14.71 2.95
CA ARG A 50 -0.92 -13.60 2.95
C ARG A 50 -2.20 -13.89 3.72
N LEU A 51 -2.57 -15.15 3.84
CA LEU A 51 -3.69 -15.57 4.69
C LEU A 51 -3.25 -15.57 6.16
N ALA A 52 -2.04 -16.02 6.42
CA ALA A 52 -1.50 -16.20 7.77
C ALA A 52 -1.10 -14.87 8.45
N THR A 53 -0.74 -13.85 7.68
CA THR A 53 -0.14 -12.62 8.24
C THR A 53 -1.14 -11.76 9.02
N PRO A 54 -2.33 -11.39 8.49
CA PRO A 54 -3.23 -10.52 9.24
C PRO A 54 -3.99 -11.27 10.34
N GLY A 55 -4.53 -12.45 10.04
CA GLY A 55 -5.55 -13.09 10.87
C GLY A 55 -6.73 -12.16 11.13
N TYR A 56 -7.96 -12.65 10.98
CA TYR A 56 -9.17 -11.83 11.16
C TYR A 56 -10.20 -12.55 12.01
N THR A 57 -11.15 -11.79 12.58
CA THR A 57 -12.39 -12.33 13.12
C THR A 57 -13.20 -13.04 12.03
N PRO A 58 -14.21 -13.85 12.37
CA PRO A 58 -15.09 -14.45 11.37
C PRO A 58 -15.69 -13.41 10.41
N GLU A 59 -16.15 -12.27 10.92
CA GLU A 59 -16.69 -11.15 10.13
C GLU A 59 -15.60 -10.52 9.24
N GLY A 60 -14.40 -10.35 9.77
CA GLY A 60 -13.25 -9.86 8.99
C GLY A 60 -12.85 -10.78 7.84
N TRP A 61 -12.99 -12.10 8.03
CA TRP A 61 -12.80 -13.08 6.96
C TRP A 61 -13.95 -13.07 5.94
N GLN A 62 -15.20 -12.88 6.37
CA GLN A 62 -16.32 -12.66 5.44
C GLN A 62 -16.06 -11.45 4.54
N ASP A 63 -15.64 -10.35 5.13
CA ASP A 63 -15.26 -9.14 4.40
C ASP A 63 -14.09 -9.38 3.42
N ALA A 64 -13.08 -10.14 3.84
CA ALA A 64 -11.93 -10.45 2.99
C ALA A 64 -12.33 -11.31 1.80
N VAL A 65 -13.14 -12.35 2.02
CA VAL A 65 -13.69 -13.22 0.96
C VAL A 65 -14.56 -12.40 0.00
N ALA A 66 -15.45 -11.54 0.51
CA ALA A 66 -16.28 -10.67 -0.33
C ALA A 66 -15.43 -9.73 -1.20
N ARG A 67 -14.37 -9.13 -0.67
CA ARG A 67 -13.45 -8.31 -1.47
C ARG A 67 -12.77 -9.12 -2.58
N MET A 68 -12.31 -10.33 -2.29
CA MET A 68 -11.69 -11.20 -3.30
C MET A 68 -12.69 -11.58 -4.40
N THR A 69 -13.94 -11.86 -4.04
CA THR A 69 -15.00 -12.11 -5.02
C THR A 69 -15.26 -10.87 -5.89
N ASN A 70 -15.31 -9.69 -5.30
CA ASN A 70 -15.52 -8.44 -6.02
C ASN A 70 -14.40 -8.14 -7.05
N ILE A 71 -13.16 -8.51 -6.76
CA ILE A 71 -12.04 -8.37 -7.72
C ILE A 71 -11.91 -9.55 -8.69
N GLY A 72 -12.83 -10.51 -8.65
CA GLY A 72 -12.98 -11.53 -9.66
C GLY A 72 -12.63 -12.97 -9.28
N VAL A 73 -12.39 -13.26 -7.99
CA VAL A 73 -12.26 -14.66 -7.53
C VAL A 73 -13.62 -15.35 -7.64
N ALA A 74 -13.71 -16.35 -8.52
CA ALA A 74 -14.95 -17.10 -8.73
C ALA A 74 -15.17 -18.12 -7.61
N LEU A 75 -16.13 -17.84 -6.73
CA LEU A 75 -16.60 -18.73 -5.66
C LEU A 75 -18.06 -19.08 -5.91
N ALA A 76 -18.39 -20.38 -5.81
CA ALA A 76 -19.78 -20.79 -5.76
C ALA A 76 -20.42 -20.35 -4.44
N PRO A 77 -21.74 -20.03 -4.41
CA PRO A 77 -22.40 -19.59 -3.18
C PRO A 77 -22.21 -20.54 -1.98
N ALA A 78 -22.15 -21.85 -2.23
CA ALA A 78 -21.91 -22.85 -1.19
C ALA A 78 -20.46 -22.90 -0.69
N GLU A 79 -19.48 -22.42 -1.47
CA GLU A 79 -18.07 -22.38 -1.07
C GLU A 79 -17.77 -21.26 -0.08
N VAL A 80 -18.53 -20.15 -0.13
CA VAL A 80 -18.28 -18.97 0.69
C VAL A 80 -18.35 -19.26 2.20
N PRO A 81 -19.40 -19.87 2.74
CA PRO A 81 -19.45 -20.20 4.16
C PRO A 81 -18.35 -21.17 4.61
N ALA A 82 -18.09 -22.20 3.80
CA ALA A 82 -17.07 -23.22 4.11
C ALA A 82 -15.67 -22.61 4.13
N LEU A 83 -15.34 -21.78 3.12
CA LEU A 83 -14.06 -21.06 3.04
C LEU A 83 -13.90 -20.08 4.21
N THR A 84 -14.93 -19.30 4.51
CA THR A 84 -14.89 -18.32 5.61
C THR A 84 -14.69 -18.98 6.98
N ALA A 85 -15.41 -20.06 7.24
CA ALA A 85 -15.24 -20.83 8.48
C ALA A 85 -13.83 -21.43 8.60
N TYR A 86 -13.30 -21.99 7.51
CA TYR A 86 -11.93 -22.51 7.46
C TYR A 86 -10.89 -21.42 7.75
N LEU A 87 -11.03 -20.25 7.11
CA LEU A 87 -10.10 -19.15 7.31
C LEU A 87 -10.16 -18.60 8.74
N ALA A 88 -11.35 -18.45 9.31
CA ALA A 88 -11.53 -17.99 10.69
C ALA A 88 -10.92 -18.95 11.71
N GLN A 89 -11.04 -20.26 11.49
CA GLN A 89 -10.46 -21.27 12.35
C GLN A 89 -8.94 -21.37 12.19
N SER A 90 -8.45 -21.34 10.94
CA SER A 90 -7.03 -21.55 10.62
C SER A 90 -6.17 -20.30 10.86
N TYR A 91 -6.76 -19.12 10.75
CA TYR A 91 -6.08 -17.83 10.83
C TYR A 91 -6.87 -16.82 11.68
N PRO A 92 -7.03 -17.11 13.00
CA PRO A 92 -7.70 -16.18 13.91
C PRO A 92 -6.92 -14.88 14.08
N PRO A 93 -7.54 -13.81 14.61
CA PRO A 93 -6.85 -12.57 14.91
C PRO A 93 -5.60 -12.79 15.74
N LYS A 94 -4.50 -12.21 15.34
CA LYS A 94 -3.26 -12.19 16.11
C LYS A 94 -3.23 -10.97 17.02
N SER A 95 -2.67 -11.11 18.23
CA SER A 95 -2.36 -9.93 19.04
C SER A 95 -1.35 -9.07 18.29
N GLN A 96 -1.61 -7.78 18.22
CA GLN A 96 -0.70 -6.84 17.60
C GLN A 96 0.22 -6.24 18.66
N PRO A 97 1.51 -6.03 18.35
CA PRO A 97 2.43 -5.43 19.29
C PRO A 97 1.99 -4.01 19.66
N ALA A 98 2.34 -3.57 20.86
CA ALA A 98 2.14 -2.20 21.26
C ALA A 98 2.96 -1.24 20.40
N ALA A 99 2.40 -0.06 20.13
CA ALA A 99 3.10 1.01 19.43
C ALA A 99 4.38 1.41 20.19
N LYS A 100 5.48 1.58 19.47
CA LYS A 100 6.72 2.14 20.01
C LYS A 100 6.75 3.64 19.74
N LEU A 101 6.65 4.45 20.79
CA LEU A 101 6.69 5.89 20.68
C LEU A 101 8.11 6.40 20.83
N ILE A 102 8.59 7.15 19.85
CA ILE A 102 9.91 7.78 19.84
C ILE A 102 9.68 9.30 19.81
N PRO A 103 9.99 10.00 20.92
CA PRO A 103 9.85 11.45 20.99
C PRO A 103 10.93 12.16 20.17
N GLY A 104 10.73 13.45 19.90
CA GLY A 104 11.71 14.32 19.24
C GLY A 104 11.30 15.78 19.25
N SER A 105 11.93 16.59 18.40
CA SER A 105 11.68 18.04 18.32
C SER A 105 10.40 18.41 17.57
N VAL A 106 9.93 17.54 16.69
CA VAL A 106 8.69 17.78 15.92
C VAL A 106 7.49 17.39 16.77
N GLN A 107 6.43 18.19 16.69
CA GLN A 107 5.12 17.89 17.26
C GLN A 107 4.15 17.54 16.16
N VAL A 108 3.28 16.57 16.39
CA VAL A 108 2.17 16.25 15.49
C VAL A 108 0.87 16.21 16.29
N SER A 109 -0.12 16.95 15.83
CA SER A 109 -1.50 16.86 16.29
C SER A 109 -2.38 16.30 15.19
N PHE A 110 -3.48 15.62 15.57
CA PHE A 110 -4.40 15.01 14.63
C PHE A 110 -5.79 15.62 14.80
N LYS A 111 -6.43 15.88 13.67
CA LYS A 111 -7.86 16.15 13.59
C LYS A 111 -8.49 15.07 12.75
N GLU A 112 -9.50 14.38 13.29
CA GLU A 112 -10.13 13.23 12.68
C GLU A 112 -11.60 13.49 12.41
N TRP A 113 -12.13 13.00 11.29
CA TRP A 113 -13.54 13.07 10.92
C TRP A 113 -14.04 11.69 10.50
N ASP A 114 -15.25 11.34 10.94
CA ASP A 114 -15.93 10.16 10.46
C ASP A 114 -16.33 10.34 9.00
N VAL A 115 -16.08 9.32 8.17
CA VAL A 115 -16.46 9.35 6.75
C VAL A 115 -17.95 9.05 6.55
N THR A 116 -18.48 9.53 5.45
CA THR A 116 -19.86 9.27 5.01
C THR A 116 -19.89 8.42 3.74
N PRO A 117 -20.92 7.56 3.57
CA PRO A 117 -21.80 7.06 4.63
C PRO A 117 -21.04 6.19 5.64
N PRO A 118 -21.59 5.91 6.83
CA PRO A 118 -20.94 4.99 7.78
C PRO A 118 -20.60 3.67 7.12
N GLY A 119 -19.38 3.15 7.38
CA GLY A 119 -18.87 1.93 6.75
C GLY A 119 -18.32 2.10 5.33
N ALA A 120 -18.20 3.31 4.80
CA ALA A 120 -17.67 3.58 3.46
C ALA A 120 -16.25 3.05 3.24
N PHE A 121 -15.47 2.86 4.28
CA PHE A 121 -14.12 2.30 4.22
C PHE A 121 -13.17 3.17 3.39
N PRO A 122 -12.68 4.30 3.93
CA PRO A 122 -11.80 5.21 3.22
C PRO A 122 -10.49 4.51 2.84
N HIS A 123 -10.07 4.63 1.58
CA HIS A 123 -8.88 3.92 1.10
C HIS A 123 -7.74 4.87 0.73
N ASP A 124 -7.89 5.68 -0.29
CA ASP A 124 -6.88 6.67 -0.68
C ASP A 124 -7.38 8.09 -0.41
N PRO A 125 -6.60 8.93 0.30
CA PRO A 125 -6.89 10.34 0.50
C PRO A 125 -6.26 11.17 -0.60
N LEU A 126 -6.77 12.42 -0.77
CA LEU A 126 -6.19 13.42 -1.66
C LEU A 126 -6.47 14.80 -1.07
N ALA A 127 -5.48 15.70 -1.10
CA ALA A 127 -5.68 17.12 -0.82
C ALA A 127 -5.68 17.90 -2.14
N THR A 128 -6.67 18.77 -2.34
CA THR A 128 -6.78 19.63 -3.52
C THR A 128 -6.39 21.08 -3.23
N ALA A 129 -6.10 21.85 -4.29
CA ALA A 129 -5.60 23.23 -4.17
C ALA A 129 -6.57 24.19 -3.45
N ASP A 130 -7.87 23.89 -3.46
CA ASP A 130 -8.91 24.62 -2.74
C ASP A 130 -8.96 24.33 -1.22
N GLY A 131 -8.04 23.47 -0.74
CA GLY A 131 -7.92 23.04 0.65
C GLY A 131 -8.89 21.95 1.06
N ALA A 132 -9.69 21.39 0.14
CA ALA A 132 -10.54 20.26 0.44
C ALA A 132 -9.72 18.96 0.55
N LEU A 133 -10.21 18.05 1.39
CA LEU A 133 -9.68 16.71 1.53
C LEU A 133 -10.68 15.73 0.90
N TRP A 134 -10.19 14.94 -0.03
CA TRP A 134 -10.99 13.92 -0.69
C TRP A 134 -10.60 12.53 -0.20
N TYR A 135 -11.53 11.58 -0.33
CA TYR A 135 -11.26 10.17 -0.08
C TYR A 135 -12.10 9.26 -0.98
N THR A 136 -11.58 8.08 -1.23
CA THR A 136 -12.35 7.00 -1.85
C THR A 136 -13.09 6.21 -0.77
N GLY A 137 -14.41 6.14 -0.83
CA GLY A 137 -15.27 5.29 0.01
C GLY A 137 -15.49 3.94 -0.68
N GLN A 138 -14.51 3.03 -0.55
CA GLN A 138 -14.41 1.81 -1.37
C GLN A 138 -15.63 0.91 -1.28
N ARG A 139 -16.21 0.74 -0.07
CA ARG A 139 -17.38 -0.14 0.13
C ARG A 139 -18.70 0.53 -0.24
N ALA A 140 -18.76 1.84 -0.19
CA ALA A 140 -19.96 2.60 -0.48
C ALA A 140 -20.07 3.08 -1.94
N SER A 141 -19.01 2.88 -2.73
CA SER A 141 -18.93 3.38 -4.12
C SER A 141 -19.15 4.88 -4.21
N VAL A 142 -18.49 5.64 -3.34
CA VAL A 142 -18.52 7.10 -3.28
C VAL A 142 -17.13 7.69 -3.29
N LEU A 143 -17.02 8.94 -3.74
CA LEU A 143 -15.90 9.83 -3.46
C LEU A 143 -16.41 10.88 -2.46
N GLY A 144 -15.79 10.96 -1.29
CA GLY A 144 -16.14 11.95 -0.29
C GLY A 144 -15.23 13.19 -0.40
N ARG A 145 -15.84 14.39 -0.32
CA ARG A 145 -15.14 15.68 -0.24
C ARG A 145 -15.41 16.32 1.10
N LEU A 146 -14.38 16.42 1.92
CA LEU A 146 -14.40 17.04 3.24
C LEU A 146 -13.86 18.47 3.17
N ASP A 147 -14.59 19.44 3.69
CA ASP A 147 -14.05 20.76 4.05
C ASP A 147 -13.48 20.69 5.48
N PRO A 148 -12.15 20.72 5.68
CA PRO A 148 -11.54 20.54 7.01
C PRO A 148 -11.80 21.72 7.97
N ARG A 149 -12.26 22.89 7.47
CA ARG A 149 -12.59 24.06 8.28
C ARG A 149 -13.95 23.90 8.97
N THR A 150 -14.93 23.35 8.26
CA THR A 150 -16.29 23.16 8.75
C THR A 150 -16.58 21.73 9.22
N GLY A 151 -15.83 20.75 8.75
CA GLY A 151 -16.08 19.33 8.94
C GLY A 151 -17.20 18.78 8.04
N THR A 152 -17.71 19.59 7.11
CA THR A 152 -18.79 19.18 6.21
C THR A 152 -18.25 18.22 5.13
N ILE A 153 -18.94 17.11 4.94
CA ILE A 153 -18.65 16.13 3.88
C ILE A 153 -19.76 16.17 2.83
N LYS A 154 -19.33 16.17 1.57
CA LYS A 154 -20.21 15.96 0.42
C LYS A 154 -19.80 14.67 -0.29
N ASP A 155 -20.76 13.77 -0.45
CA ASP A 155 -20.55 12.51 -1.15
C ASP A 155 -20.92 12.64 -2.64
N TYR A 156 -20.07 12.05 -3.49
CA TYR A 156 -20.28 11.92 -4.93
C TYR A 156 -20.36 10.43 -5.27
N PRO A 157 -21.56 9.88 -5.51
CA PRO A 157 -21.68 8.49 -5.94
C PRO A 157 -20.96 8.25 -7.26
N THR A 158 -20.26 7.11 -7.36
CA THR A 158 -19.73 6.66 -8.63
C THR A 158 -20.89 6.21 -9.54
N SER A 159 -20.79 6.44 -10.83
CA SER A 159 -21.90 6.17 -11.78
C SER A 159 -22.26 4.67 -11.90
N ILE A 160 -21.35 3.79 -11.49
CA ILE A 160 -21.53 2.33 -11.55
C ILE A 160 -21.60 1.80 -10.12
N PRO A 161 -22.71 1.12 -9.74
CA PRO A 161 -22.82 0.49 -8.42
C PRO A 161 -21.73 -0.55 -8.19
N ASN A 162 -21.33 -0.72 -6.92
CA ASN A 162 -20.28 -1.64 -6.50
C ASN A 162 -18.96 -1.44 -7.28
N SER A 163 -18.62 -0.18 -7.54
CA SER A 163 -17.40 0.15 -8.31
C SER A 163 -16.11 -0.02 -7.50
N GLY A 164 -16.18 0.10 -6.18
CA GLY A 164 -15.03 0.00 -5.28
C GLY A 164 -13.94 1.03 -5.60
N PRO A 165 -14.20 2.37 -5.48
CA PRO A 165 -13.18 3.37 -5.76
C PRO A 165 -11.98 3.19 -4.83
N HIS A 166 -10.75 3.21 -5.40
CA HIS A 166 -9.53 2.86 -4.69
C HIS A 166 -8.47 3.96 -4.79
N GLY A 167 -7.70 4.02 -5.88
CA GLY A 167 -6.72 5.08 -6.11
C GLY A 167 -7.39 6.41 -6.45
N LEU A 168 -6.82 7.53 -6.00
CA LEU A 168 -7.40 8.87 -6.12
C LEU A 168 -6.34 9.89 -6.49
N VAL A 169 -6.60 10.72 -7.52
CA VAL A 169 -5.69 11.79 -7.96
C VAL A 169 -6.51 12.90 -8.64
N ALA A 170 -6.03 14.15 -8.61
CA ALA A 170 -6.62 15.27 -9.34
C ALA A 170 -5.83 15.60 -10.62
N ASP A 171 -6.52 16.05 -11.67
CA ASP A 171 -5.88 16.71 -12.81
C ASP A 171 -5.74 18.22 -12.58
N GLU A 172 -5.02 18.90 -13.47
CA GLU A 172 -4.80 20.35 -13.40
C GLU A 172 -6.09 21.17 -13.53
N ALA A 173 -7.13 20.62 -14.14
CA ALA A 173 -8.46 21.24 -14.25
C ALA A 173 -9.32 21.05 -12.99
N GLY A 174 -8.83 20.32 -11.98
CA GLY A 174 -9.53 20.05 -10.74
C GLY A 174 -10.53 18.89 -10.80
N ASN A 175 -10.54 18.10 -11.89
CA ASN A 175 -11.31 16.86 -11.91
C ASN A 175 -10.64 15.82 -11.02
N ILE A 176 -11.46 14.97 -10.41
CA ILE A 176 -11.00 13.89 -9.53
C ILE A 176 -11.03 12.57 -10.30
N TRP A 177 -9.87 11.96 -10.44
CA TRP A 177 -9.72 10.68 -11.11
C TRP A 177 -9.55 9.57 -10.09
N PHE A 178 -10.17 8.42 -10.35
CA PHE A 178 -10.13 7.28 -9.46
C PHE A 178 -10.08 5.95 -10.21
N THR A 179 -9.51 4.95 -9.59
CA THR A 179 -9.58 3.57 -10.08
C THR A 179 -10.77 2.88 -9.44
N ALA A 180 -11.61 2.25 -10.26
CA ALA A 180 -12.76 1.48 -9.82
C ALA A 180 -12.38 0.00 -9.70
N ASN A 181 -11.86 -0.36 -8.53
CA ASN A 181 -11.20 -1.62 -8.21
C ASN A 181 -12.09 -2.85 -8.49
N TYR A 182 -13.39 -2.79 -8.13
CA TYR A 182 -14.32 -3.90 -8.31
C TYR A 182 -14.97 -3.94 -9.70
N ALA A 183 -15.12 -2.79 -10.35
CA ALA A 183 -15.82 -2.68 -11.63
C ALA A 183 -14.89 -2.51 -12.85
N ALA A 184 -13.58 -2.60 -12.66
CA ALA A 184 -12.55 -2.62 -13.70
C ALA A 184 -12.64 -1.44 -14.70
N TYR A 185 -12.66 -0.20 -14.20
CA TYR A 185 -12.57 1.02 -15.00
C TYR A 185 -11.76 2.11 -14.28
N VAL A 186 -11.36 3.14 -15.01
CA VAL A 186 -10.90 4.40 -14.44
C VAL A 186 -12.02 5.41 -14.56
N GLY A 187 -12.36 6.08 -13.46
CA GLY A 187 -13.38 7.12 -13.42
C GLY A 187 -12.79 8.52 -13.37
N LYS A 188 -13.49 9.48 -14.00
CA LYS A 188 -13.22 10.91 -13.89
C LYS A 188 -14.48 11.58 -13.37
N LEU A 189 -14.42 12.18 -12.20
CA LEU A 189 -15.48 13.02 -11.62
C LEU A 189 -15.18 14.49 -11.94
N ASP A 190 -16.16 15.21 -12.48
CA ASP A 190 -16.20 16.65 -12.47
C ASP A 190 -16.90 17.11 -11.17
N PRO A 191 -16.20 17.72 -10.20
CA PRO A 191 -16.81 18.12 -8.93
C PRO A 191 -17.89 19.20 -9.06
N GLY A 192 -17.83 20.01 -10.13
CA GLY A 192 -18.79 21.08 -10.39
C GLY A 192 -20.15 20.55 -10.78
N SER A 193 -20.21 19.65 -11.74
CA SER A 193 -21.45 19.01 -12.22
C SER A 193 -21.83 17.75 -11.45
N GLY A 194 -20.88 17.10 -10.77
CA GLY A 194 -21.07 15.77 -10.17
C GLY A 194 -21.07 14.63 -11.20
N THR A 195 -20.73 14.92 -12.46
CA THR A 195 -20.73 13.92 -13.54
C THR A 195 -19.50 13.01 -13.47
N VAL A 196 -19.72 11.71 -13.57
CA VAL A 196 -18.64 10.71 -13.65
C VAL A 196 -18.55 10.12 -15.06
N THR A 197 -17.39 10.24 -15.68
CA THR A 197 -17.04 9.59 -16.95
C THR A 197 -16.24 8.32 -16.65
N ALA A 198 -16.62 7.18 -17.23
CA ALA A 198 -15.97 5.89 -17.03
C ALA A 198 -15.14 5.47 -18.26
N TYR A 199 -13.87 5.17 -18.08
CA TYR A 199 -12.94 4.63 -19.07
C TYR A 199 -12.73 3.14 -18.79
N LYS A 200 -13.39 2.29 -19.57
CA LYS A 200 -13.33 0.84 -19.39
C LYS A 200 -11.98 0.27 -19.82
N MET A 201 -11.55 -0.81 -19.16
CA MET A 201 -10.36 -1.53 -19.57
C MET A 201 -10.58 -2.21 -20.93
N PRO A 202 -9.62 -2.13 -21.87
CA PRO A 202 -9.73 -2.75 -23.20
C PRO A 202 -9.60 -4.28 -23.15
N ASP A 203 -9.04 -4.85 -22.09
CA ASP A 203 -8.89 -6.28 -21.85
C ASP A 203 -9.77 -6.70 -20.67
N PRO A 204 -10.71 -7.65 -20.82
CA PRO A 204 -11.58 -8.10 -19.73
C PRO A 204 -10.83 -8.80 -18.58
N ARG A 205 -9.58 -9.21 -18.79
CA ARG A 205 -8.70 -9.73 -17.75
C ARG A 205 -8.16 -8.63 -16.83
N ALA A 206 -8.14 -7.37 -17.29
CA ALA A 206 -7.60 -6.22 -16.56
C ALA A 206 -8.55 -5.80 -15.42
N ARG A 207 -8.66 -6.66 -14.42
CA ARG A 207 -9.44 -6.44 -13.20
C ARG A 207 -8.55 -5.88 -12.09
N ASP A 208 -9.16 -5.21 -11.12
CA ASP A 208 -8.48 -4.66 -9.96
C ASP A 208 -7.51 -3.50 -10.31
N PRO A 209 -7.95 -2.44 -11.07
CA PRO A 209 -7.17 -1.22 -11.19
C PRO A 209 -7.03 -0.59 -9.80
N HIS A 210 -5.79 -0.18 -9.44
CA HIS A 210 -5.44 0.04 -8.05
C HIS A 210 -4.92 1.47 -7.80
N THR A 211 -3.63 1.71 -7.86
CA THR A 211 -3.04 3.04 -7.63
C THR A 211 -2.97 3.80 -8.94
N ALA A 212 -3.35 5.09 -8.94
CA ALA A 212 -3.29 5.97 -10.10
C ALA A 212 -2.41 7.19 -9.81
N ILE A 213 -1.69 7.68 -10.82
CA ILE A 213 -0.85 8.89 -10.76
C ILE A 213 -0.72 9.53 -12.15
N PHE A 214 -0.71 10.86 -12.21
CA PHE A 214 -0.39 11.59 -13.42
C PHE A 214 1.12 11.78 -13.60
N ASP A 215 1.59 11.68 -14.83
CA ASP A 215 2.90 12.22 -15.20
C ASP A 215 2.79 13.72 -15.56
N GLN A 216 3.94 14.39 -15.72
CA GLN A 216 4.03 15.83 -16.03
C GLN A 216 3.45 16.20 -17.41
N ARG A 217 3.07 15.23 -18.24
CA ARG A 217 2.40 15.44 -19.55
C ARG A 217 0.90 15.24 -19.45
N GLY A 218 0.37 15.02 -18.25
CA GLY A 218 -1.04 14.75 -18.01
C GLY A 218 -1.51 13.36 -18.48
N VAL A 219 -0.59 12.40 -18.61
CA VAL A 219 -0.94 10.99 -18.86
C VAL A 219 -1.16 10.31 -17.51
N LEU A 220 -2.28 9.61 -17.38
CA LEU A 220 -2.61 8.85 -16.19
C LEU A 220 -2.04 7.44 -16.26
N TRP A 221 -1.18 7.10 -15.31
CA TRP A 221 -0.62 5.77 -15.11
C TRP A 221 -1.34 5.08 -13.95
N PHE A 222 -1.55 3.78 -14.05
CA PHE A 222 -2.17 3.03 -12.96
C PHE A 222 -1.74 1.57 -12.93
N THR A 223 -1.69 1.02 -11.73
CA THR A 223 -1.43 -0.41 -11.51
C THR A 223 -2.74 -1.19 -11.62
N ILE A 224 -2.66 -2.43 -12.09
CA ILE A 224 -3.78 -3.38 -12.17
C ILE A 224 -3.33 -4.65 -11.43
N GLN A 225 -3.53 -4.65 -10.11
CA GLN A 225 -2.93 -5.60 -9.19
C GLN A 225 -3.35 -7.04 -9.51
N GLY A 226 -4.65 -7.30 -9.61
CA GLY A 226 -5.20 -8.65 -9.81
C GLY A 226 -4.87 -9.26 -11.15
N ALA A 227 -4.59 -8.43 -12.17
CA ALA A 227 -4.23 -8.89 -13.52
C ALA A 227 -2.73 -8.89 -13.80
N ASN A 228 -1.90 -8.48 -12.85
CA ASN A 228 -0.45 -8.36 -13.04
C ASN A 228 -0.07 -7.44 -14.21
N MET A 229 -0.76 -6.30 -14.34
CA MET A 229 -0.61 -5.36 -15.45
C MET A 229 -0.37 -3.93 -14.96
N ILE A 230 0.16 -3.11 -15.87
CA ILE A 230 0.18 -1.65 -15.75
C ILE A 230 -0.67 -1.05 -16.85
N GLY A 231 -1.45 -0.03 -16.52
CA GLY A 231 -2.27 0.73 -17.46
C GLY A 231 -1.75 2.15 -17.66
N ARG A 232 -1.96 2.66 -18.87
CA ARG A 232 -1.73 4.04 -19.28
C ARG A 232 -3.00 4.57 -19.93
N LEU A 233 -3.51 5.70 -19.46
CA LEU A 233 -4.67 6.39 -20.04
C LEU A 233 -4.27 7.80 -20.46
N VAL A 234 -4.60 8.17 -21.69
CA VAL A 234 -4.43 9.53 -22.24
C VAL A 234 -5.78 10.25 -22.12
N PRO A 235 -5.95 11.20 -21.18
CA PRO A 235 -7.26 11.82 -20.89
C PRO A 235 -7.91 12.51 -22.09
N SER A 236 -7.13 13.14 -22.97
CA SER A 236 -7.64 13.90 -24.13
C SER A 236 -8.30 13.01 -25.18
N SER A 237 -7.86 11.75 -25.34
CA SER A 237 -8.40 10.79 -26.29
C SER A 237 -9.24 9.69 -25.64
N GLY A 238 -9.12 9.49 -24.34
CA GLY A 238 -9.70 8.37 -23.61
C GLY A 238 -9.02 7.02 -23.91
N ALA A 239 -7.90 7.02 -24.66
CA ALA A 239 -7.20 5.80 -25.04
C ALA A 239 -6.52 5.14 -23.84
N VAL A 240 -6.81 3.86 -23.62
CA VAL A 240 -6.20 3.01 -22.58
C VAL A 240 -5.28 1.99 -23.23
N GLN A 241 -4.05 1.89 -22.76
CA GLN A 241 -3.06 0.88 -23.14
C GLN A 241 -2.66 0.08 -21.91
N LEU A 242 -2.39 -1.21 -22.09
CA LEU A 242 -2.02 -2.14 -21.02
C LEU A 242 -0.73 -2.86 -21.36
N VAL A 243 0.07 -3.15 -20.33
CA VAL A 243 1.27 -4.01 -20.44
C VAL A 243 1.31 -4.98 -19.26
N VAL A 244 1.67 -6.23 -19.53
CA VAL A 244 1.85 -7.27 -18.51
C VAL A 244 3.20 -7.07 -17.82
N VAL A 245 3.23 -7.15 -16.49
CA VAL A 245 4.48 -7.16 -15.72
C VAL A 245 5.21 -8.48 -15.98
N PRO A 246 6.50 -8.48 -16.33
CA PRO A 246 7.23 -9.69 -16.75
C PRO A 246 7.26 -10.79 -15.69
N THR A 247 7.49 -10.43 -14.42
CA THR A 247 7.47 -11.42 -13.33
C THR A 247 6.03 -11.83 -13.02
N PRO A 248 5.68 -13.13 -13.09
CA PRO A 248 4.36 -13.61 -12.70
C PRO A 248 4.05 -13.31 -11.23
N HIS A 249 2.79 -13.00 -10.95
CA HIS A 249 2.30 -12.69 -9.60
C HIS A 249 3.04 -11.53 -8.92
N ALA A 250 3.58 -10.58 -9.69
CA ALA A 250 4.24 -9.39 -9.17
C ALA A 250 3.29 -8.52 -8.33
N LEU A 251 1.98 -8.56 -8.58
CA LEU A 251 0.96 -7.79 -7.85
C LEU A 251 1.32 -6.29 -7.79
N PRO A 252 1.43 -5.58 -8.91
CA PRO A 252 1.82 -4.18 -8.95
C PRO A 252 0.88 -3.34 -8.07
N TYR A 253 1.46 -2.53 -7.16
CA TYR A 253 0.71 -1.87 -6.09
C TYR A 253 0.90 -0.35 -6.10
N GLY A 254 1.73 0.20 -5.19
CA GLY A 254 2.05 1.62 -5.14
C GLY A 254 2.80 2.09 -6.36
N MET A 255 2.57 3.32 -6.82
CA MET A 255 3.20 3.90 -7.99
C MET A 255 3.59 5.35 -7.75
N VAL A 256 4.74 5.76 -8.29
CA VAL A 256 5.25 7.14 -8.33
C VAL A 256 5.78 7.46 -9.71
N VAL A 257 5.93 8.75 -10.01
CA VAL A 257 6.53 9.23 -11.28
C VAL A 257 7.73 10.11 -10.95
N SER A 258 8.86 9.87 -11.62
CA SER A 258 10.08 10.67 -11.46
C SER A 258 9.93 12.06 -12.07
N SER A 259 10.85 12.98 -11.76
CA SER A 259 10.94 14.31 -12.36
C SER A 259 11.07 14.29 -13.89
N LYS A 260 11.48 13.16 -14.46
CA LYS A 260 11.61 12.94 -15.91
C LYS A 260 10.39 12.27 -16.55
N GLY A 261 9.31 12.09 -15.80
CA GLY A 261 8.10 11.43 -16.29
C GLY A 261 8.20 9.91 -16.44
N VAL A 262 9.14 9.27 -15.73
CA VAL A 262 9.29 7.82 -15.71
C VAL A 262 8.50 7.24 -14.53
N PRO A 263 7.49 6.39 -14.77
CA PRO A 263 6.75 5.74 -13.70
C PRO A 263 7.54 4.59 -13.08
N PHE A 264 7.46 4.48 -11.76
CA PHE A 264 7.97 3.36 -10.96
C PHE A 264 6.85 2.78 -10.11
N PHE A 265 6.86 1.48 -9.90
CA PHE A 265 5.84 0.80 -9.10
C PHE A 265 6.42 -0.28 -8.20
N ALA A 266 5.78 -0.49 -7.06
CA ALA A 266 6.11 -1.59 -6.17
C ALA A 266 5.50 -2.90 -6.66
N GLU A 267 6.25 -3.99 -6.59
CA GLU A 267 5.77 -5.34 -6.83
C GLU A 267 5.51 -6.04 -5.50
N PHE A 268 4.31 -5.90 -4.98
CA PHE A 268 3.95 -6.41 -3.66
C PHE A 268 3.96 -7.95 -3.56
N GLY A 269 3.88 -8.65 -4.69
CA GLY A 269 4.01 -10.10 -4.77
C GLY A 269 5.45 -10.60 -4.77
N THR A 270 6.41 -9.73 -5.04
CA THR A 270 7.83 -10.04 -5.19
C THR A 270 8.71 -9.04 -4.43
N ASN A 271 10.03 -9.21 -4.49
CA ASN A 271 11.00 -8.27 -3.94
C ASN A 271 11.53 -7.31 -5.02
N ARG A 272 10.65 -6.66 -5.78
CA ARG A 272 11.07 -5.81 -6.89
C ARG A 272 10.40 -4.44 -6.90
N ILE A 273 11.07 -3.50 -7.57
CA ILE A 273 10.52 -2.24 -8.04
C ILE A 273 10.54 -2.26 -9.56
N GLY A 274 9.39 -2.05 -10.19
CA GLY A 274 9.29 -1.94 -11.65
C GLY A 274 9.49 -0.50 -12.11
N GLU A 275 10.13 -0.33 -13.26
CA GLU A 275 10.35 0.93 -14.00
C GLU A 275 9.72 0.79 -15.38
N ILE A 276 9.01 1.82 -15.86
CA ILE A 276 8.31 1.79 -17.14
C ILE A 276 8.89 2.85 -18.06
N ASP A 277 9.33 2.45 -19.24
CA ASP A 277 9.62 3.41 -20.32
C ASP A 277 8.30 4.06 -20.79
N PRO A 278 8.12 5.37 -20.60
CA PRO A 278 6.83 6.01 -20.88
C PRO A 278 6.50 6.13 -22.39
N ARG A 279 7.43 5.80 -23.29
CA ARG A 279 7.24 5.82 -24.74
C ARG A 279 6.85 4.44 -25.27
N SER A 280 7.64 3.42 -24.92
CA SER A 280 7.47 2.04 -25.41
C SER A 280 6.57 1.19 -24.52
N MET A 281 6.32 1.60 -23.27
CA MET A 281 5.71 0.82 -22.18
C MET A 281 6.53 -0.44 -21.78
N ALA A 282 7.78 -0.54 -22.20
CA ALA A 282 8.66 -1.61 -21.74
C ALA A 282 8.91 -1.51 -20.24
N ILE A 283 8.84 -2.63 -19.54
CA ILE A 283 9.06 -2.72 -18.09
C ILE A 283 10.45 -3.29 -17.83
N ARG A 284 11.19 -2.62 -16.96
CA ARG A 284 12.42 -3.10 -16.34
C ARG A 284 12.16 -3.33 -14.86
N GLU A 285 12.57 -4.47 -14.35
CA GLU A 285 12.40 -4.86 -12.95
C GLU A 285 13.74 -4.79 -12.19
N HIS A 286 13.75 -4.17 -11.03
CA HIS A 286 14.91 -4.01 -10.15
C HIS A 286 14.70 -4.85 -8.89
N ALA A 287 15.51 -5.89 -8.73
CA ALA A 287 15.44 -6.75 -7.55
C ALA A 287 15.99 -6.03 -6.31
N LEU A 288 15.23 -6.06 -5.21
CA LEU A 288 15.71 -5.63 -3.91
C LEU A 288 16.60 -6.70 -3.28
N PRO A 289 17.57 -6.32 -2.43
CA PRO A 289 18.58 -7.27 -1.92
C PRO A 289 18.00 -8.43 -1.12
N ASN A 290 16.91 -8.20 -0.38
CA ASN A 290 16.30 -9.23 0.44
C ASN A 290 15.13 -9.91 -0.31
N ALA A 291 15.25 -11.22 -0.54
CA ALA A 291 14.23 -12.00 -1.26
C ALA A 291 12.85 -12.04 -0.54
N ALA A 292 12.82 -11.82 0.78
CA ALA A 292 11.59 -11.75 1.56
C ALA A 292 10.96 -10.34 1.58
N ALA A 293 11.59 -9.33 0.98
CA ALA A 293 11.00 -7.99 0.88
C ALA A 293 9.69 -8.03 0.07
N ARG A 294 8.72 -7.24 0.52
CA ARG A 294 7.44 -7.06 -0.17
C ARG A 294 7.09 -5.57 -0.14
N PRO A 295 7.68 -4.78 -1.07
CA PRO A 295 7.39 -3.36 -1.17
C PRO A 295 5.90 -3.20 -1.50
N ARG A 296 5.20 -2.34 -0.75
CA ARG A 296 3.76 -2.18 -0.91
C ARG A 296 3.38 -0.81 -1.45
N ARG A 297 3.64 0.26 -0.72
CA ARG A 297 3.50 1.64 -1.18
C ARG A 297 4.87 2.25 -1.39
N VAL A 298 4.93 3.24 -2.26
CA VAL A 298 6.16 3.96 -2.59
C VAL A 298 5.93 5.47 -2.51
N GLY A 299 6.95 6.19 -2.06
CA GLY A 299 7.10 7.64 -2.18
C GLY A 299 8.33 7.94 -3.01
N ILE A 300 8.46 9.17 -3.49
CA ILE A 300 9.61 9.63 -4.25
C ILE A 300 10.07 10.98 -3.70
N ASP A 301 11.38 11.18 -3.60
CA ASP A 301 11.94 12.46 -3.17
C ASP A 301 12.35 13.35 -4.37
N ALA A 302 12.79 14.58 -4.07
CA ALA A 302 13.20 15.56 -5.08
C ALA A 302 14.43 15.14 -5.92
N HIS A 303 15.12 14.08 -5.52
CA HIS A 303 16.27 13.52 -6.24
C HIS A 303 15.91 12.29 -7.09
N ASP A 304 14.61 11.98 -7.22
CA ASP A 304 14.07 10.79 -7.87
C ASP A 304 14.43 9.48 -7.15
N VAL A 305 14.75 9.53 -5.86
CA VAL A 305 14.98 8.33 -5.06
C VAL A 305 13.65 7.80 -4.56
N ILE A 306 13.45 6.49 -4.69
CA ILE A 306 12.22 5.80 -4.34
C ILE A 306 12.33 5.29 -2.91
N TRP A 307 11.37 5.66 -2.08
CA TRP A 307 11.18 5.16 -0.74
C TRP A 307 10.04 4.16 -0.73
N TYR A 308 10.19 3.03 -0.06
CA TYR A 308 9.17 1.99 -0.04
C TYR A 308 8.89 1.45 1.37
N SER A 309 7.64 1.13 1.61
CA SER A 309 7.20 0.41 2.80
C SER A 309 7.33 -1.09 2.55
N ASP A 310 8.26 -1.76 3.26
CA ASP A 310 8.34 -3.22 3.24
C ASP A 310 7.38 -3.81 4.27
N TYR A 311 6.17 -4.06 3.80
CA TYR A 311 5.06 -4.50 4.61
C TYR A 311 5.30 -5.85 5.30
N ALA A 312 6.00 -6.77 4.63
CA ALA A 312 6.19 -8.13 5.12
C ALA A 312 7.24 -8.23 6.23
N ARG A 313 8.30 -7.43 6.14
CA ARG A 313 9.45 -7.52 7.06
C ARG A 313 9.45 -6.44 8.14
N GLY A 314 8.63 -5.40 8.00
CA GLY A 314 8.63 -4.25 8.93
C GLY A 314 9.85 -3.35 8.71
N TYR A 315 10.15 -2.97 7.48
CA TYR A 315 11.25 -2.10 7.11
C TYR A 315 10.78 -0.88 6.32
N LEU A 316 11.49 0.22 6.48
CA LEU A 316 11.53 1.32 5.53
C LEU A 316 12.70 1.05 4.58
N GLY A 317 12.45 1.13 3.26
CA GLY A 317 13.49 0.95 2.27
C GLY A 317 13.67 2.18 1.36
N ARG A 318 14.87 2.32 0.82
CA ARG A 318 15.28 3.34 -0.15
C ARG A 318 15.93 2.66 -1.34
N PHE A 319 15.48 2.99 -2.54
CA PHE A 319 16.07 2.52 -3.79
C PHE A 319 16.41 3.72 -4.68
N ASP A 320 17.64 3.82 -5.11
CA ASP A 320 18.11 4.85 -6.04
C ASP A 320 18.19 4.25 -7.46
N PRO A 321 17.27 4.59 -8.37
CA PRO A 321 17.24 4.01 -9.71
C PRO A 321 18.44 4.42 -10.59
N LYS A 322 19.14 5.51 -10.24
CA LYS A 322 20.33 5.97 -11.00
C LYS A 322 21.56 5.12 -10.71
N THR A 323 21.70 4.64 -9.48
CA THR A 323 22.87 3.88 -9.01
C THR A 323 22.57 2.42 -8.77
N GLY A 324 21.29 2.04 -8.64
CA GLY A 324 20.84 0.70 -8.23
C GLY A 324 21.05 0.42 -6.74
N VAL A 325 21.49 1.40 -5.96
CA VAL A 325 21.78 1.22 -4.53
C VAL A 325 20.50 1.18 -3.71
N THR A 326 20.38 0.16 -2.87
CA THR A 326 19.29 0.00 -1.89
C THR A 326 19.84 0.12 -0.47
N ARG A 327 19.08 0.81 0.41
CA ARG A 327 19.30 0.84 1.86
C ARG A 327 17.99 0.55 2.58
N GLU A 328 18.07 -0.07 3.74
CA GLU A 328 16.89 -0.47 4.51
C GLU A 328 17.13 -0.20 6.00
N TRP A 329 16.06 0.23 6.70
CA TRP A 329 16.04 0.48 8.13
C TRP A 329 14.88 -0.29 8.78
N PRO A 330 15.12 -1.01 9.89
CA PRO A 330 14.02 -1.61 10.63
C PRO A 330 13.06 -0.53 11.13
N SER A 331 11.78 -0.73 10.91
CA SER A 331 10.73 0.18 11.39
C SER A 331 10.65 0.14 12.93
N PRO A 332 10.33 1.26 13.61
CA PRO A 332 10.27 1.33 15.08
C PRO A 332 9.43 0.23 15.74
N GLY A 333 8.29 -0.13 15.18
CA GLY A 333 7.41 -1.20 15.67
C GLY A 333 7.93 -2.62 15.39
N GLY A 334 9.11 -2.78 14.76
CA GLY A 334 9.74 -4.07 14.48
C GLY A 334 9.12 -4.85 13.32
N SER A 335 9.43 -6.16 13.27
CA SER A 335 9.07 -7.00 12.12
C SER A 335 7.57 -7.18 11.89
N GLN A 336 6.73 -6.90 12.88
CA GLN A 336 5.27 -6.99 12.77
C GLN A 336 4.60 -5.62 12.55
N SER A 337 5.38 -4.55 12.38
CA SER A 337 4.88 -3.18 12.24
C SER A 337 4.04 -2.94 10.99
N GLN A 338 4.24 -3.72 9.95
CA GLN A 338 3.50 -3.60 8.67
C GLN A 338 3.50 -2.15 8.15
N PRO A 339 4.66 -1.56 7.79
CA PRO A 339 4.71 -0.24 7.15
C PRO A 339 3.81 -0.21 5.92
N TYR A 340 2.99 0.87 5.77
CA TYR A 340 2.01 0.86 4.68
C TYR A 340 1.95 2.19 3.93
N GLY A 341 1.00 3.10 4.28
CA GLY A 341 0.93 4.41 3.63
C GLY A 341 2.26 5.14 3.78
N ILE A 342 2.80 5.68 2.71
CA ILE A 342 4.09 6.37 2.69
C ILE A 342 4.06 7.56 1.75
N THR A 343 4.71 8.64 2.16
CA THR A 343 4.94 9.83 1.32
C THR A 343 6.25 10.51 1.72
N VAL A 344 6.74 11.41 0.86
CA VAL A 344 7.87 12.28 1.15
C VAL A 344 7.40 13.73 1.15
N LEU A 345 7.67 14.46 2.23
CA LEU A 345 7.35 15.87 2.40
C LEU A 345 8.61 16.59 2.88
N ASP A 346 9.08 17.58 2.11
CA ASP A 346 10.27 18.40 2.40
C ASP A 346 11.54 17.58 2.74
N GLY A 347 11.73 16.47 1.97
CA GLY A 347 12.87 15.57 2.14
C GLY A 347 12.77 14.65 3.36
N ILE A 348 11.67 14.68 4.08
CA ILE A 348 11.34 13.80 5.20
C ILE A 348 10.42 12.69 4.71
N VAL A 349 10.69 11.46 5.12
CA VAL A 349 9.83 10.32 4.81
C VAL A 349 8.82 10.12 5.93
N TRP A 350 7.55 10.11 5.56
CA TRP A 350 6.43 9.85 6.45
C TRP A 350 5.73 8.57 6.05
N TYR A 351 5.44 7.71 7.02
CA TYR A 351 4.71 6.47 6.74
C TYR A 351 3.92 6.00 7.97
N SER A 352 2.99 5.08 7.75
CA SER A 352 2.21 4.46 8.82
C SER A 352 2.74 3.08 9.17
N GLU A 353 2.72 2.73 10.47
CA GLU A 353 2.82 1.34 10.93
C GLU A 353 1.41 0.84 11.25
N SER A 354 0.88 -0.02 10.38
CA SER A 354 -0.50 -0.52 10.48
C SER A 354 -0.61 -1.84 11.24
N GLY A 355 0.53 -2.46 11.59
CA GLY A 355 0.59 -3.72 12.35
C GLY A 355 0.70 -3.58 13.86
N VAL A 356 0.90 -2.37 14.36
CA VAL A 356 0.96 -2.05 15.82
C VAL A 356 -0.35 -1.47 16.32
N ARG A 357 -0.54 -1.44 17.65
CA ARG A 357 -1.75 -0.84 18.26
C ARG A 357 -1.37 0.13 19.40
N PRO A 358 -1.93 1.37 19.35
CA PRO A 358 -2.57 1.99 18.18
C PRO A 358 -1.65 2.03 16.97
N ASN A 359 -2.17 2.22 15.75
CA ASN A 359 -1.31 2.49 14.59
C ASN A 359 -0.50 3.77 14.84
N THR A 360 0.68 3.86 14.24
CA THR A 360 1.55 5.03 14.38
C THR A 360 1.74 5.76 13.04
N LEU A 361 1.86 7.08 13.12
CA LEU A 361 2.51 7.88 12.11
C LEU A 361 4.00 7.91 12.44
N VAL A 362 4.84 7.61 11.48
CA VAL A 362 6.31 7.58 11.60
C VAL A 362 6.91 8.66 10.73
N ARG A 363 7.83 9.44 11.30
CA ARG A 363 8.73 10.37 10.60
C ARG A 363 10.13 9.76 10.57
N PHE A 364 10.73 9.72 9.40
CA PHE A 364 12.14 9.36 9.22
C PHE A 364 12.88 10.51 8.55
N ASP A 365 13.95 10.99 9.18
CA ASP A 365 14.83 12.01 8.61
C ASP A 365 16.05 11.33 7.97
N PRO A 366 16.15 11.32 6.63
CA PRO A 366 17.24 10.64 5.95
C PRO A 366 18.63 11.25 6.17
N ARG A 367 18.70 12.50 6.64
CA ARG A 367 19.96 13.24 6.85
C ARG A 367 20.76 12.71 8.04
N ASN A 368 20.06 12.27 9.09
CA ASN A 368 20.65 11.74 10.32
C ASN A 368 20.11 10.35 10.69
N GLU A 369 19.26 9.77 9.86
CA GLU A 369 18.68 8.43 10.01
C GLU A 369 17.90 8.23 11.32
N THR A 370 17.19 9.29 11.78
CA THR A 370 16.43 9.27 13.02
C THR A 370 14.95 9.10 12.79
N PHE A 371 14.31 8.38 13.71
CA PHE A 371 12.87 8.16 13.73
C PHE A 371 12.19 8.97 14.83
N GLN A 372 10.98 9.42 14.56
CA GLN A 372 10.01 9.90 15.54
C GLN A 372 8.66 9.24 15.26
N THR A 373 7.85 8.98 16.28
CA THR A 373 6.58 8.29 16.12
C THR A 373 5.49 8.88 16.99
N TRP A 374 4.26 8.90 16.49
CA TRP A 374 3.06 9.35 17.18
C TRP A 374 1.95 8.34 17.04
N SER A 375 1.21 8.09 18.13
CA SER A 375 -0.01 7.30 18.09
C SER A 375 -1.10 8.04 17.33
N ILE A 376 -1.82 7.36 16.46
CA ILE A 376 -3.03 7.88 15.85
C ILE A 376 -4.16 7.76 16.89
N PRO A 377 -4.90 8.86 17.20
CA PRO A 377 -5.83 8.91 18.34
C PRO A 377 -6.96 7.88 18.28
N SER A 378 -7.59 7.69 17.11
CA SER A 378 -8.62 6.67 16.89
C SER A 378 -8.11 5.23 16.89
N GLY A 379 -6.78 5.05 16.93
CA GLY A 379 -6.11 3.78 16.70
C GLY A 379 -5.82 3.48 15.23
N GLY A 380 -6.31 4.30 14.29
CA GLY A 380 -6.07 4.20 12.83
C GLY A 380 -6.70 3.00 12.13
N GLY A 381 -6.88 1.88 12.82
CA GLY A 381 -7.35 0.62 12.29
C GLY A 381 -6.39 0.01 11.27
N VAL A 382 -6.27 0.59 10.10
CA VAL A 382 -5.21 0.42 9.09
C VAL A 382 -5.15 1.72 8.29
N VAL A 383 -4.03 2.44 8.36
CA VAL A 383 -3.78 3.60 7.51
C VAL A 383 -3.23 3.12 6.17
N ARG A 384 -4.07 3.11 5.15
CA ARG A 384 -3.75 2.50 3.85
C ARG A 384 -2.95 3.39 2.93
N ASN A 385 -3.20 4.68 3.01
CA ASN A 385 -2.46 5.68 2.25
C ASN A 385 -2.45 7.01 2.99
N MET A 386 -1.49 7.85 2.64
CA MET A 386 -1.36 9.23 3.09
C MET A 386 -0.79 10.08 1.98
N MET A 387 -1.13 11.36 1.99
CA MET A 387 -0.62 12.33 1.02
C MET A 387 -0.31 13.66 1.70
N PRO A 388 0.67 14.42 1.21
CA PRO A 388 0.91 15.77 1.68
C PRO A 388 -0.22 16.71 1.21
N THR A 389 -0.49 17.72 2.00
CA THR A 389 -1.30 18.88 1.60
C THR A 389 -0.39 19.99 1.09
N ASN A 390 -0.94 20.96 0.36
CA ASN A 390 -0.17 22.08 -0.16
C ASN A 390 0.43 22.99 0.91
N ASP A 391 -0.07 22.95 2.12
CA ASP A 391 0.37 23.73 3.27
C ASP A 391 1.24 22.93 4.26
N GLY A 392 1.80 21.80 3.84
CA GLY A 392 2.79 21.06 4.60
C GLY A 392 2.23 20.14 5.70
N ARG A 393 0.93 19.82 5.64
CA ARG A 393 0.29 18.83 6.52
C ARG A 393 0.18 17.47 5.79
N LEU A 394 -0.33 16.45 6.49
CA LEU A 394 -0.58 15.14 5.90
C LEU A 394 -2.04 14.75 6.08
N VAL A 395 -2.67 14.29 5.00
CA VAL A 395 -3.99 13.65 5.06
C VAL A 395 -3.83 12.13 5.07
N LEU A 396 -4.53 11.44 5.96
CA LEU A 396 -4.47 9.99 6.17
C LEU A 396 -5.85 9.36 5.96
N ALA A 397 -5.89 8.19 5.32
CA ALA A 397 -7.10 7.37 5.22
C ALA A 397 -7.04 6.21 6.23
N GLU A 398 -7.87 6.27 7.25
CA GLU A 398 -7.93 5.34 8.38
C GLU A 398 -9.06 4.33 8.18
N SER A 399 -8.80 3.35 7.30
CA SER A 399 -9.84 2.45 6.77
C SER A 399 -10.56 1.64 7.84
N GLY A 400 -9.83 1.11 8.82
CA GLY A 400 -10.39 0.18 9.81
C GLY A 400 -11.32 0.85 10.82
N VAL A 401 -11.19 2.17 11.00
CA VAL A 401 -12.02 2.97 11.90
C VAL A 401 -12.97 3.92 11.16
N GLY A 402 -12.92 3.93 9.82
CA GLY A 402 -13.83 4.73 8.99
C GLY A 402 -13.61 6.24 9.12
N LYS A 403 -12.35 6.70 9.16
CA LYS A 403 -12.01 8.11 9.35
C LYS A 403 -11.04 8.64 8.29
N ILE A 404 -11.10 9.95 8.08
CA ILE A 404 -10.04 10.74 7.46
C ILE A 404 -9.41 11.57 8.55
N ALA A 405 -8.08 11.57 8.60
CA ALA A 405 -7.31 12.39 9.54
C ALA A 405 -6.46 13.42 8.81
N LEU A 406 -6.28 14.57 9.44
CA LEU A 406 -5.31 15.59 9.08
C LEU A 406 -4.27 15.66 10.20
N ALA A 407 -3.02 15.33 9.87
CA ALA A 407 -1.90 15.48 10.79
C ALA A 407 -1.25 16.85 10.58
N GLU A 408 -1.31 17.69 11.58
CA GLU A 408 -0.68 19.01 11.63
C GLU A 408 0.72 18.86 12.20
N ILE A 409 1.73 19.32 11.45
CA ILE A 409 3.13 19.17 11.77
C ILE A 409 3.65 20.54 12.22
N GLY A 410 4.17 20.62 13.43
CA GLY A 410 4.75 21.85 14.02
C GLY A 410 6.14 21.58 14.60
N GLU A 411 6.92 22.62 14.77
CA GLU A 411 8.12 22.60 15.58
C GLU A 411 7.78 22.93 17.04
N ARG A 412 8.56 22.39 18.00
CA ARG A 412 8.42 22.74 19.42
C ARG A 412 8.86 24.18 19.68
#